data_b630fabacaaba4554fb46150a8cf235a
#
_entry.id   b630fabacaaba4554fb46150a8cf235a
#
_cell.length_a   1.000
_cell.length_b   1.000
_cell.length_c   1.000
_cell.angle_alpha   90.00
_cell.angle_beta   90.00
_cell.angle_gamma   90.00
#
_symmetry.space_group_name_H-M   'P 1'
#
loop_
_entity.id
_entity.type
_entity.pdbx_description
1 polymer ?
#
loop_
_entity_poly.entity_id
_entity_poly.type
_entity_poly.pdbx_seq_one_letter_code
_entity_poly.pdbx_strand_id
1 'polypeptide(L)'
;MNETVTSPDLEGLDEAAIDLRQRARKFVDEVLIPLEQEAELLHGRLPDEAVRMVREKALAAGLTGGLHKPEHGGQGWSKVEWFLVEEQLGRSTNAISWHIPNGYNVWDLASEKHVEKWLKPLLRGETRDAYAVTERNAGSDPSGIETRAVRTDGGFRINGEKWFVTSGDVADVLVVMANLEEDGALLPTLFVVEKSLGGVETIEDPGFTHSYPDGHPTIRFVDVEVGEDDVIGGIGGGDEVQKAWFAEERLGIAARGIGSMWRLLEETVDWAANREQGGSRILDYQGVSFPLADSAADAAAGRLLTFEVARMIDAGADPKICHNKASMAKLFVSEAAWRCADRCVQIFGGRGYRRDNVAERFLRELRVDRIWEGTSEIQRLIIARGLEKRGVEALIQ
;
A
#
# COMPACT_ATOMS: atom_id res chain seq x y z
N MET A 1 35.92 0.86 3.56
CA MET A 1 35.62 1.42 4.90
C MET A 1 34.41 2.32 4.70
N ASN A 2 33.21 1.80 4.90
CA ASN A 2 32.00 2.63 4.90
C ASN A 2 31.90 3.25 6.28
N GLU A 3 32.34 4.50 6.41
CA GLU A 3 31.87 5.34 7.49
C GLU A 3 30.34 5.37 7.37
N THR A 4 29.66 4.96 8.42
CA THR A 4 28.22 5.17 8.59
C THR A 4 28.01 6.69 8.58
N VAL A 5 27.74 7.24 7.39
CA VAL A 5 27.21 8.59 7.28
C VAL A 5 25.86 8.51 8.00
N THR A 6 25.82 9.03 9.23
CA THR A 6 24.57 9.27 9.92
C THR A 6 23.78 10.22 9.03
N SER A 7 22.76 9.69 8.40
CA SER A 7 21.90 10.47 7.50
C SER A 7 21.27 11.60 8.33
N PRO A 8 21.39 12.87 7.94
CA PRO A 8 20.82 14.00 8.70
C PRO A 8 19.32 13.87 8.97
N ASP A 9 18.63 13.08 8.20
CA ASP A 9 17.20 12.77 8.29
C ASP A 9 16.86 11.75 9.39
N LEU A 10 17.86 11.16 10.04
CA LEU A 10 17.70 10.37 11.27
C LEU A 10 17.89 11.23 12.52
N GLU A 11 18.24 12.49 12.36
CA GLU A 11 18.38 13.43 13.48
C GLU A 11 17.01 13.64 14.15
N GLY A 12 16.96 13.39 15.46
CA GLY A 12 15.73 13.48 16.25
C GLY A 12 14.87 12.19 16.29
N LEU A 13 15.31 11.10 15.64
CA LEU A 13 14.75 9.78 15.88
C LEU A 13 15.42 9.13 17.09
N ASP A 14 14.65 8.35 17.83
CA ASP A 14 15.20 7.54 18.90
C ASP A 14 15.94 6.29 18.37
N GLU A 15 16.70 5.64 19.24
CA GLU A 15 17.47 4.44 18.88
C GLU A 15 16.56 3.29 18.43
N ALA A 16 15.34 3.19 18.97
CA ALA A 16 14.39 2.12 18.62
C ALA A 16 13.87 2.26 17.18
N ALA A 17 13.54 3.48 16.75
CA ALA A 17 13.12 3.76 15.38
C ALA A 17 14.25 3.52 14.36
N ILE A 18 15.49 3.87 14.74
CA ILE A 18 16.69 3.61 13.92
C ILE A 18 16.93 2.10 13.80
N ASP A 19 16.87 1.35 14.90
CA ASP A 19 16.98 -0.13 14.89
C ASP A 19 15.89 -0.78 14.05
N LEU A 20 14.64 -0.34 14.21
CA LEU A 20 13.50 -0.85 13.43
C LEU A 20 13.74 -0.66 11.92
N ARG A 21 14.18 0.52 11.50
CA ARG A 21 14.54 0.80 10.10
C ARG A 21 15.66 -0.12 9.61
N GLN A 22 16.70 -0.34 10.43
CA GLN A 22 17.81 -1.22 10.07
C GLN A 22 17.37 -2.68 9.96
N ARG A 23 16.52 -3.16 10.86
CA ARG A 23 15.92 -4.51 10.79
C ARG A 23 15.09 -4.68 9.51
N ALA A 24 14.26 -3.69 9.18
CA ALA A 24 13.48 -3.71 7.94
C ALA A 24 14.39 -3.73 6.71
N ARG A 25 15.44 -2.89 6.68
CA ARG A 25 16.43 -2.89 5.60
C ARG A 25 17.10 -4.25 5.42
N LYS A 26 17.59 -4.82 6.52
CA LYS A 26 18.23 -6.14 6.51
C LYS A 26 17.28 -7.23 6.01
N PHE A 27 16.03 -7.21 6.48
CA PHE A 27 15.02 -8.16 6.03
C PHE A 27 14.76 -8.05 4.52
N VAL A 28 14.65 -6.85 3.99
CA VAL A 28 14.48 -6.62 2.54
C VAL A 28 15.68 -7.15 1.76
N ASP A 29 16.89 -6.76 2.14
CA ASP A 29 18.10 -7.09 1.40
C ASP A 29 18.45 -8.59 1.47
N GLU A 30 18.21 -9.26 2.61
CA GLU A 30 18.59 -10.67 2.83
C GLU A 30 17.47 -11.68 2.57
N VAL A 31 16.20 -11.25 2.61
CA VAL A 31 15.05 -12.16 2.50
C VAL A 31 14.22 -11.89 1.25
N LEU A 32 13.81 -10.62 1.01
CA LEU A 32 12.86 -10.32 -0.05
C LEU A 32 13.53 -10.22 -1.43
N ILE A 33 14.55 -9.40 -1.57
CA ILE A 33 15.23 -9.17 -2.86
C ILE A 33 15.72 -10.46 -3.52
N PRO A 34 16.31 -11.42 -2.80
CA PRO A 34 16.75 -12.69 -3.40
C PRO A 34 15.63 -13.53 -4.06
N LEU A 35 14.38 -13.33 -3.66
CA LEU A 35 13.23 -14.08 -4.17
C LEU A 35 12.54 -13.41 -5.38
N GLU A 36 12.86 -12.16 -5.68
CA GLU A 36 12.13 -11.37 -6.68
C GLU A 36 12.16 -11.97 -8.08
N GLN A 37 13.31 -12.50 -8.50
CA GLN A 37 13.43 -13.08 -9.84
C GLN A 37 12.61 -14.37 -9.95
N GLU A 38 12.59 -15.18 -8.90
CA GLU A 38 11.76 -16.39 -8.87
C GLU A 38 10.28 -16.04 -8.91
N ALA A 39 9.84 -15.08 -8.08
CA ALA A 39 8.47 -14.60 -8.07
C ALA A 39 8.05 -14.06 -9.45
N GLU A 40 8.90 -13.26 -10.11
CA GLU A 40 8.59 -12.73 -11.44
C GLU A 40 8.39 -13.84 -12.48
N LEU A 41 9.23 -14.89 -12.46
CA LEU A 41 9.12 -16.05 -13.36
C LEU A 41 7.84 -16.87 -13.09
N LEU A 42 7.34 -16.83 -11.87
CA LEU A 42 6.12 -17.50 -11.42
C LEU A 42 4.89 -16.58 -11.37
N HIS A 43 4.93 -15.45 -12.09
CA HIS A 43 3.85 -14.46 -12.14
C HIS A 43 3.43 -13.93 -10.75
N GLY A 44 4.40 -13.69 -9.87
CA GLY A 44 4.21 -13.20 -8.51
C GLY A 44 4.01 -14.29 -7.46
N ARG A 45 3.71 -15.51 -7.85
CA ARG A 45 3.40 -16.62 -6.95
C ARG A 45 4.66 -17.40 -6.58
N LEU A 46 5.09 -17.29 -5.35
CA LEU A 46 6.16 -18.11 -4.80
C LEU A 46 5.65 -19.50 -4.36
N PRO A 47 6.53 -20.52 -4.32
CA PRO A 47 6.21 -21.79 -3.66
C PRO A 47 5.82 -21.58 -2.19
N ASP A 48 4.89 -22.39 -1.67
CA ASP A 48 4.39 -22.31 -0.29
C ASP A 48 5.49 -22.32 0.77
N GLU A 49 6.57 -23.03 0.54
CA GLU A 49 7.73 -23.06 1.44
C GLU A 49 8.44 -21.71 1.51
N ALA A 50 8.61 -21.02 0.38
CA ALA A 50 9.20 -19.70 0.33
C ALA A 50 8.29 -18.66 0.98
N VAL A 51 6.96 -18.72 0.73
CA VAL A 51 5.97 -17.86 1.39
C VAL A 51 6.01 -18.04 2.91
N ARG A 52 6.02 -19.30 3.38
CA ARG A 52 6.12 -19.61 4.81
C ARG A 52 7.41 -19.07 5.43
N MET A 53 8.55 -19.25 4.76
CA MET A 53 9.84 -18.72 5.21
C MET A 53 9.82 -17.18 5.31
N VAL A 54 9.23 -16.47 4.34
CA VAL A 54 9.09 -15.01 4.39
C VAL A 54 8.25 -14.60 5.62
N ARG A 55 7.10 -15.25 5.85
CA ARG A 55 6.22 -14.98 6.99
C ARG A 55 6.91 -15.21 8.33
N GLU A 56 7.56 -16.35 8.51
CA GLU A 56 8.29 -16.70 9.74
C GLU A 56 9.42 -15.69 10.03
N LYS A 57 10.17 -15.29 9.00
CA LYS A 57 11.24 -14.30 9.17
C LYS A 57 10.69 -12.90 9.44
N ALA A 58 9.57 -12.49 8.82
CA ALA A 58 8.93 -11.22 9.10
C ALA A 58 8.43 -11.15 10.54
N LEU A 59 7.78 -12.22 11.04
CA LEU A 59 7.35 -12.36 12.43
C LEU A 59 8.54 -12.27 13.40
N ALA A 60 9.61 -13.04 13.13
CA ALA A 60 10.81 -13.03 13.97
C ALA A 60 11.53 -11.69 13.99
N ALA A 61 11.44 -10.92 12.90
CA ALA A 61 11.99 -9.56 12.81
C ALA A 61 11.08 -8.48 13.43
N GLY A 62 9.85 -8.82 13.87
CA GLY A 62 8.87 -7.87 14.39
C GLY A 62 8.38 -6.89 13.33
N LEU A 63 8.18 -7.35 12.09
CA LEU A 63 7.78 -6.53 10.94
C LEU A 63 6.33 -6.82 10.48
N THR A 64 5.51 -7.39 11.35
CA THR A 64 4.11 -7.71 11.08
C THR A 64 3.18 -6.89 11.98
N GLY A 65 2.01 -6.49 11.48
CA GLY A 65 0.98 -5.82 12.25
C GLY A 65 1.40 -4.44 12.79
N GLY A 66 2.23 -3.72 12.08
CA GLY A 66 2.92 -2.52 12.54
C GLY A 66 2.07 -1.50 13.29
N LEU A 67 1.01 -1.00 12.68
CA LEU A 67 0.13 0.04 13.26
C LEU A 67 -0.93 -0.51 14.23
N HIS A 68 -1.19 -1.82 14.19
CA HIS A 68 -2.20 -2.43 15.06
C HIS A 68 -1.79 -2.39 16.52
N LYS A 69 -2.79 -2.28 17.40
CA LYS A 69 -2.59 -2.19 18.85
C LYS A 69 -1.89 -3.44 19.40
N PRO A 70 -1.02 -3.29 20.41
CA PRO A 70 -0.37 -4.42 21.04
C PRO A 70 -1.34 -5.47 21.65
N GLU A 71 -2.48 -5.03 22.21
CA GLU A 71 -3.52 -5.93 22.71
C GLU A 71 -4.18 -6.77 21.61
N HIS A 72 -4.11 -6.32 20.35
CA HIS A 72 -4.57 -7.05 19.17
C HIS A 72 -3.47 -7.94 18.55
N GLY A 73 -2.26 -7.91 19.10
CA GLY A 73 -1.11 -8.65 18.58
C GLY A 73 -0.24 -7.86 17.60
N GLY A 74 -0.50 -6.55 17.43
CA GLY A 74 0.30 -5.64 16.63
C GLY A 74 1.51 -5.07 17.36
N GLN A 75 2.29 -4.24 16.68
CA GLN A 75 3.49 -3.61 17.21
C GLN A 75 3.22 -2.24 17.85
N GLY A 76 2.12 -1.57 17.51
CA GLY A 76 1.78 -0.25 18.01
C GLY A 76 2.72 0.86 17.52
N TRP A 77 3.28 0.73 16.33
CA TRP A 77 4.20 1.74 15.77
C TRP A 77 3.55 3.11 15.64
N SER A 78 4.34 4.15 15.84
CA SER A 78 4.03 5.50 15.39
C SER A 78 3.97 5.55 13.84
N LYS A 79 3.40 6.61 13.29
CA LYS A 79 3.40 6.81 11.84
C LYS A 79 4.81 7.03 11.27
N VAL A 80 5.70 7.60 12.05
CA VAL A 80 7.11 7.73 11.69
C VAL A 80 7.79 6.36 11.61
N GLU A 81 7.63 5.51 12.62
CA GLU A 81 8.18 4.16 12.60
C GLU A 81 7.63 3.33 11.44
N TRP A 82 6.32 3.39 11.22
CA TRP A 82 5.67 2.74 10.10
C TRP A 82 6.20 3.25 8.75
N PHE A 83 6.35 4.58 8.58
CA PHE A 83 6.95 5.16 7.38
C PHE A 83 8.36 4.61 7.13
N LEU A 84 9.18 4.52 8.18
CA LEU A 84 10.56 4.02 8.06
C LEU A 84 10.60 2.55 7.60
N VAL A 85 9.65 1.73 8.04
CA VAL A 85 9.52 0.33 7.58
C VAL A 85 9.02 0.28 6.14
N GLU A 86 7.93 0.98 5.80
CA GLU A 86 7.35 1.01 4.45
C GLU A 86 8.36 1.53 3.40
N GLU A 87 9.18 2.52 3.75
CA GLU A 87 10.28 3.00 2.91
C GLU A 87 11.27 1.86 2.58
N GLN A 88 11.61 1.02 3.55
CA GLN A 88 12.51 -0.10 3.30
C GLN A 88 11.81 -1.23 2.52
N LEU A 89 10.57 -1.56 2.85
CA LEU A 89 9.78 -2.56 2.11
C LEU A 89 9.61 -2.16 0.63
N GLY A 90 9.43 -0.88 0.35
CA GLY A 90 9.36 -0.35 -1.02
C GLY A 90 10.61 -0.54 -1.87
N ARG A 91 11.74 -0.95 -1.28
CA ARG A 91 12.96 -1.34 -2.01
C ARG A 91 12.83 -2.71 -2.68
N SER A 92 11.92 -3.55 -2.21
CA SER A 92 11.52 -4.79 -2.88
C SER A 92 10.28 -4.57 -3.74
N THR A 93 10.07 -5.45 -4.71
CA THR A 93 8.83 -5.44 -5.50
C THR A 93 7.63 -5.86 -4.65
N ASN A 94 6.45 -5.34 -4.94
CA ASN A 94 5.22 -5.70 -4.23
C ASN A 94 4.90 -7.20 -4.35
N ALA A 95 5.33 -7.84 -5.44
CA ALA A 95 5.22 -9.28 -5.60
C ALA A 95 5.77 -10.11 -4.42
N ILE A 96 6.68 -9.56 -3.64
CA ILE A 96 7.27 -10.23 -2.48
C ILE A 96 6.76 -9.63 -1.16
N SER A 97 6.67 -8.31 -1.08
CA SER A 97 6.30 -7.63 0.18
C SER A 97 4.88 -7.98 0.66
N TRP A 98 3.97 -8.34 -0.24
CA TRP A 98 2.61 -8.76 0.11
C TRP A 98 2.53 -10.12 0.82
N HIS A 99 3.62 -10.87 0.89
CA HIS A 99 3.67 -12.08 1.71
C HIS A 99 3.91 -11.80 3.19
N ILE A 100 4.21 -10.53 3.58
CA ILE A 100 4.36 -10.14 4.97
C ILE A 100 2.98 -10.07 5.63
N PRO A 101 2.75 -10.79 6.73
CA PRO A 101 1.46 -10.77 7.44
C PRO A 101 1.10 -9.36 7.92
N ASN A 102 -0.07 -8.90 7.54
CA ASN A 102 -0.65 -7.64 8.00
C ASN A 102 -2.18 -7.73 7.92
N GLY A 103 -2.89 -6.73 8.44
CA GLY A 103 -4.33 -6.56 8.33
C GLY A 103 -4.66 -5.10 8.02
N TYR A 104 -5.83 -4.85 7.44
CA TYR A 104 -6.30 -3.48 7.25
C TYR A 104 -6.58 -2.79 8.58
N ASN A 105 -6.30 -1.49 8.67
CA ASN A 105 -6.48 -0.71 9.90
C ASN A 105 -7.92 -0.71 10.44
N VAL A 106 -8.89 -0.99 9.60
CA VAL A 106 -10.31 -1.07 9.97
C VAL A 106 -10.59 -2.16 11.02
N TRP A 107 -9.76 -3.19 11.11
CA TRP A 107 -9.90 -4.25 12.10
C TRP A 107 -9.75 -3.77 13.55
N ASP A 108 -9.04 -2.66 13.78
CA ASP A 108 -8.95 -2.06 15.12
C ASP A 108 -10.26 -1.43 15.62
N LEU A 109 -11.26 -1.31 14.72
CA LEU A 109 -12.62 -0.87 15.00
C LEU A 109 -13.63 -2.04 15.06
N ALA A 110 -13.18 -3.25 14.79
CA ALA A 110 -14.01 -4.45 14.83
C ALA A 110 -14.32 -4.89 16.27
N SER A 111 -15.35 -5.73 16.42
CA SER A 111 -15.66 -6.33 17.71
C SER A 111 -14.53 -7.25 18.19
N GLU A 112 -14.43 -7.45 19.51
CA GLU A 112 -13.44 -8.38 20.10
C GLU A 112 -13.54 -9.79 19.48
N LYS A 113 -14.76 -10.26 19.18
CA LYS A 113 -15.01 -11.52 18.45
C LYS A 113 -14.27 -11.56 17.12
N HIS A 114 -14.30 -10.47 16.35
CA HIS A 114 -13.64 -10.40 15.04
C HIS A 114 -12.14 -10.17 15.15
N VAL A 115 -11.69 -9.43 16.15
CA VAL A 115 -10.26 -9.29 16.47
C VAL A 115 -9.64 -10.66 16.76
N GLU A 116 -10.28 -11.46 17.61
CA GLU A 116 -9.79 -12.81 17.95
C GLU A 116 -9.87 -13.77 16.77
N LYS A 117 -10.98 -13.74 16.01
CA LYS A 117 -11.22 -14.67 14.91
C LYS A 117 -10.39 -14.35 13.67
N TRP A 118 -10.19 -13.05 13.36
CA TRP A 118 -9.61 -12.60 12.09
C TRP A 118 -8.31 -11.83 12.26
N LEU A 119 -8.30 -10.69 13.00
CA LEU A 119 -7.12 -9.84 13.03
C LEU A 119 -5.89 -10.55 13.60
N LYS A 120 -6.02 -11.22 14.75
CA LYS A 120 -4.85 -11.92 15.35
C LYS A 120 -4.30 -13.03 14.44
N PRO A 121 -5.11 -13.87 13.78
CA PRO A 121 -4.62 -14.81 12.76
C PRO A 121 -4.02 -14.13 11.52
N LEU A 122 -4.58 -13.01 11.04
CA LEU A 122 -4.02 -12.21 9.95
C LEU A 122 -2.59 -11.78 10.28
N LEU A 123 -2.38 -11.21 11.47
CA LEU A 123 -1.05 -10.73 11.89
C LEU A 123 -0.02 -11.86 12.05
N ARG A 124 -0.47 -13.12 12.21
CA ARG A 124 0.39 -14.30 12.21
C ARG A 124 0.52 -14.97 10.83
N GLY A 125 -0.20 -14.45 9.82
CA GLY A 125 -0.21 -15.01 8.47
C GLY A 125 -0.95 -16.34 8.32
N GLU A 126 -1.86 -16.63 9.26
CA GLU A 126 -2.68 -17.85 9.27
C GLU A 126 -3.92 -17.71 8.38
N THR A 127 -4.43 -16.48 8.22
CA THR A 127 -5.57 -16.10 7.38
C THR A 127 -5.21 -14.91 6.49
N ARG A 128 -6.11 -14.62 5.52
CA ARG A 128 -5.98 -13.49 4.60
C ARG A 128 -7.28 -12.69 4.56
N ASP A 129 -7.16 -11.37 4.46
CA ASP A 129 -8.30 -10.48 4.27
C ASP A 129 -8.28 -9.77 2.91
N ALA A 130 -9.42 -9.23 2.53
CA ALA A 130 -9.52 -8.33 1.38
C ALA A 130 -10.53 -7.22 1.66
N TYR A 131 -10.28 -6.03 1.11
CA TYR A 131 -11.15 -4.86 1.27
C TYR A 131 -11.93 -4.59 -0.02
N ALA A 132 -13.25 -4.64 0.04
CA ALA A 132 -14.14 -4.62 -1.11
C ALA A 132 -15.02 -3.36 -1.13
N VAL A 133 -14.57 -2.33 -1.87
CA VAL A 133 -15.25 -1.02 -1.97
C VAL A 133 -15.67 -0.73 -3.39
N THR A 134 -14.74 -0.77 -4.35
CA THR A 134 -14.91 -0.35 -5.75
C THR A 134 -15.97 -1.17 -6.46
N GLU A 135 -16.76 -0.53 -7.32
CA GLU A 135 -17.77 -1.15 -8.17
C GLU A 135 -17.61 -0.67 -9.62
N ARG A 136 -18.33 -1.30 -10.56
CA ARG A 136 -18.31 -0.94 -11.97
C ARG A 136 -18.49 0.56 -12.20
N ASN A 137 -19.44 1.19 -11.49
CA ASN A 137 -19.84 2.58 -11.64
C ASN A 137 -19.33 3.49 -10.49
N ALA A 138 -18.62 2.94 -9.50
CA ALA A 138 -18.15 3.64 -8.31
C ALA A 138 -16.67 3.34 -8.05
N GLY A 139 -15.78 4.10 -8.67
CA GLY A 139 -14.33 4.06 -8.48
C GLY A 139 -13.82 5.35 -7.86
N SER A 140 -13.49 6.35 -8.68
CA SER A 140 -13.02 7.68 -8.21
C SER A 140 -14.05 8.43 -7.38
N ASP A 141 -15.32 8.16 -7.56
CA ASP A 141 -16.43 8.64 -6.73
C ASP A 141 -17.10 7.44 -6.03
N PRO A 142 -16.79 7.18 -4.76
CA PRO A 142 -17.38 6.07 -4.01
C PRO A 142 -18.82 6.32 -3.57
N SER A 143 -19.37 7.53 -3.73
CA SER A 143 -20.76 7.83 -3.37
C SER A 143 -21.77 7.10 -4.25
N GLY A 144 -21.33 6.61 -5.43
CA GLY A 144 -22.14 5.84 -6.37
C GLY A 144 -22.24 4.35 -6.09
N ILE A 145 -21.88 3.86 -4.90
CA ILE A 145 -21.93 2.43 -4.54
C ILE A 145 -23.37 1.90 -4.65
N GLU A 146 -23.54 0.83 -5.43
CA GLU A 146 -24.81 0.17 -5.71
C GLU A 146 -25.04 -1.08 -4.85
N THR A 147 -24.00 -1.68 -4.25
CA THR A 147 -24.12 -2.78 -3.29
C THR A 147 -25.03 -2.38 -2.14
N ARG A 148 -26.04 -3.19 -1.84
CA ARG A 148 -27.06 -2.94 -0.82
C ARG A 148 -27.02 -3.97 0.28
N ALA A 149 -27.32 -3.50 1.49
CA ALA A 149 -27.67 -4.35 2.62
C ALA A 149 -29.09 -4.00 3.08
N VAL A 150 -29.85 -4.99 3.48
CA VAL A 150 -31.17 -4.84 4.09
C VAL A 150 -31.23 -5.61 5.40
N ARG A 151 -31.98 -5.11 6.39
CA ARG A 151 -32.17 -5.83 7.66
C ARG A 151 -32.92 -7.11 7.47
N THR A 152 -32.55 -8.10 8.27
CA THR A 152 -33.25 -9.38 8.45
C THR A 152 -33.50 -9.61 9.94
N ASP A 153 -34.20 -10.68 10.32
CA ASP A 153 -34.48 -10.99 11.74
C ASP A 153 -33.26 -11.29 12.58
N GLY A 154 -32.09 -11.58 11.96
CA GLY A 154 -30.87 -11.95 12.66
C GLY A 154 -29.62 -11.16 12.24
N GLY A 155 -29.78 -10.10 11.47
CA GLY A 155 -28.66 -9.33 10.94
C GLY A 155 -28.98 -8.61 9.63
N PHE A 156 -28.19 -8.89 8.58
CA PHE A 156 -28.30 -8.19 7.32
C PHE A 156 -28.14 -9.16 6.14
N ARG A 157 -28.76 -8.81 5.02
CA ARG A 157 -28.62 -9.51 3.73
C ARG A 157 -27.98 -8.57 2.73
N ILE A 158 -26.86 -9.00 2.12
CA ILE A 158 -26.05 -8.21 1.20
C ILE A 158 -26.23 -8.71 -0.22
N ASN A 159 -26.48 -7.79 -1.17
CA ASN A 159 -26.54 -8.02 -2.60
C ASN A 159 -25.74 -6.95 -3.34
N GLY A 160 -24.95 -7.36 -4.35
CA GLY A 160 -24.15 -6.43 -5.17
C GLY A 160 -22.95 -7.08 -5.80
N GLU A 161 -22.05 -6.23 -6.32
CA GLU A 161 -20.83 -6.70 -6.99
C GLU A 161 -19.69 -5.71 -6.71
N LYS A 162 -18.52 -6.26 -6.36
CA LYS A 162 -17.31 -5.49 -6.09
C LYS A 162 -16.22 -5.82 -7.09
N TRP A 163 -15.54 -4.77 -7.58
CA TRP A 163 -14.47 -4.84 -8.57
C TRP A 163 -13.09 -4.60 -7.93
N PHE A 164 -12.09 -5.25 -8.53
CA PHE A 164 -10.69 -5.09 -8.12
C PHE A 164 -10.46 -5.36 -6.63
N VAL A 165 -11.08 -6.43 -6.13
CA VAL A 165 -10.95 -6.84 -4.73
C VAL A 165 -9.57 -7.48 -4.56
N THR A 166 -8.58 -6.67 -4.20
CA THR A 166 -7.19 -7.11 -4.02
C THR A 166 -7.13 -8.23 -2.98
N SER A 167 -6.41 -9.31 -3.32
CA SER A 167 -6.33 -10.56 -2.53
C SER A 167 -7.67 -11.31 -2.39
N GLY A 168 -8.72 -10.90 -3.09
CA GLY A 168 -10.03 -11.53 -3.00
C GLY A 168 -10.09 -12.97 -3.51
N ASP A 169 -9.12 -13.41 -4.31
CA ASP A 169 -8.93 -14.79 -4.75
C ASP A 169 -8.50 -15.72 -3.61
N VAL A 170 -7.68 -15.23 -2.68
CA VAL A 170 -7.07 -15.98 -1.58
C VAL A 170 -7.59 -15.59 -0.18
N ALA A 171 -8.46 -14.60 -0.08
CA ALA A 171 -9.00 -14.12 1.19
C ALA A 171 -9.88 -15.18 1.88
N ASP A 172 -9.80 -15.26 3.21
CA ASP A 172 -10.72 -16.00 4.08
C ASP A 172 -11.89 -15.12 4.51
N VAL A 173 -11.66 -13.82 4.61
CA VAL A 173 -12.62 -12.81 5.05
C VAL A 173 -12.53 -11.55 4.21
N LEU A 174 -13.70 -10.95 3.95
CA LEU A 174 -13.84 -9.69 3.21
C LEU A 174 -14.37 -8.60 4.14
N VAL A 175 -13.83 -7.39 4.03
CA VAL A 175 -14.46 -6.18 4.57
C VAL A 175 -15.19 -5.50 3.41
N VAL A 176 -16.52 -5.52 3.45
CA VAL A 176 -17.39 -5.12 2.32
C VAL A 176 -18.10 -3.81 2.63
N MET A 177 -17.91 -2.79 1.80
CA MET A 177 -18.68 -1.56 1.85
C MET A 177 -20.04 -1.78 1.14
N ALA A 178 -21.15 -1.58 1.86
CA ALA A 178 -22.48 -1.59 1.28
C ALA A 178 -23.35 -0.45 1.83
N ASN A 179 -24.32 0.00 1.07
CA ASN A 179 -25.34 0.93 1.56
C ASN A 179 -26.45 0.15 2.27
N LEU A 180 -26.52 0.27 3.59
CA LEU A 180 -27.66 -0.26 4.36
C LEU A 180 -28.92 0.60 4.07
N GLU A 181 -29.97 -0.05 3.64
CA GLU A 181 -31.29 0.57 3.46
C GLU A 181 -32.05 0.57 4.78
N GLU A 182 -32.24 1.74 5.38
CA GLU A 182 -32.94 1.91 6.64
C GLU A 182 -33.76 3.21 6.63
N ASP A 183 -35.05 3.13 6.92
CA ASP A 183 -36.00 4.27 6.97
C ASP A 183 -35.98 5.16 5.71
N GLY A 184 -35.75 4.59 4.55
CA GLY A 184 -35.68 5.28 3.27
C GLY A 184 -34.37 6.04 3.03
N ALA A 185 -33.37 5.88 3.91
CA ALA A 185 -32.02 6.38 3.76
C ALA A 185 -31.07 5.27 3.32
N LEU A 186 -29.95 5.68 2.70
CA LEU A 186 -28.82 4.80 2.37
C LEU A 186 -27.67 5.15 3.32
N LEU A 187 -27.29 4.20 4.16
CA LEU A 187 -26.28 4.37 5.19
C LEU A 187 -25.01 3.58 4.80
N PRO A 188 -23.92 4.22 4.33
CA PRO A 188 -22.67 3.53 4.03
C PRO A 188 -22.16 2.79 5.25
N THR A 189 -22.03 1.47 5.15
CA THR A 189 -21.72 0.57 6.28
C THR A 189 -20.72 -0.48 5.83
N LEU A 190 -19.73 -0.78 6.69
CA LEU A 190 -18.76 -1.84 6.47
C LEU A 190 -19.20 -3.13 7.15
N PHE A 191 -19.18 -4.23 6.40
CA PHE A 191 -19.55 -5.55 6.87
C PHE A 191 -18.38 -6.53 6.80
N VAL A 192 -18.24 -7.36 7.81
CA VAL A 192 -17.36 -8.53 7.80
C VAL A 192 -18.12 -9.67 7.10
N VAL A 193 -17.55 -10.17 6.00
CA VAL A 193 -18.15 -11.25 5.21
C VAL A 193 -17.13 -12.38 5.08
N GLU A 194 -17.45 -13.55 5.64
CA GLU A 194 -16.62 -14.73 5.44
C GLU A 194 -16.69 -15.17 3.96
N LYS A 195 -15.55 -15.40 3.33
CA LYS A 195 -15.49 -15.76 1.90
C LYS A 195 -16.23 -17.08 1.60
N SER A 196 -16.34 -17.97 2.60
CA SER A 196 -16.99 -19.26 2.51
C SER A 196 -18.52 -19.24 2.59
N LEU A 197 -19.12 -18.06 2.89
CA LEU A 197 -20.58 -17.94 2.97
C LEU A 197 -21.24 -18.22 1.61
N GLY A 198 -22.40 -18.85 1.65
CA GLY A 198 -23.23 -19.05 0.47
C GLY A 198 -23.59 -17.70 -0.17
N GLY A 199 -23.53 -17.63 -1.51
CA GLY A 199 -23.81 -16.41 -2.26
C GLY A 199 -22.61 -15.49 -2.47
N VAL A 200 -21.41 -15.80 -1.93
CA VAL A 200 -20.17 -15.12 -2.27
C VAL A 200 -19.52 -15.81 -3.45
N GLU A 201 -19.48 -15.14 -4.60
CA GLU A 201 -19.05 -15.72 -5.87
C GLU A 201 -17.90 -14.91 -6.48
N THR A 202 -16.81 -15.56 -6.85
CA THR A 202 -15.79 -14.95 -7.72
C THR A 202 -16.24 -15.05 -9.16
N ILE A 203 -16.48 -13.91 -9.83
CA ILE A 203 -17.02 -13.85 -11.20
C ILE A 203 -15.89 -13.84 -12.22
N GLU A 204 -14.85 -13.07 -11.95
CA GLU A 204 -13.75 -12.85 -12.86
C GLU A 204 -12.48 -12.54 -12.03
N ASP A 205 -11.33 -13.03 -12.49
CA ASP A 205 -10.02 -12.66 -11.97
C ASP A 205 -9.12 -12.32 -13.16
N PRO A 206 -9.15 -11.06 -13.64
CA PRO A 206 -8.42 -10.63 -14.82
C PRO A 206 -6.93 -10.55 -14.57
N GLY A 207 -6.13 -10.76 -15.63
CA GLY A 207 -4.69 -10.47 -15.59
C GLY A 207 -4.41 -8.96 -15.61
N PHE A 208 -3.37 -8.56 -14.88
CA PHE A 208 -2.91 -7.17 -14.78
C PHE A 208 -1.49 -6.99 -15.35
N THR A 209 -1.05 -5.75 -15.48
CA THR A 209 0.29 -5.40 -15.97
C THR A 209 1.40 -5.85 -15.02
N HIS A 210 1.14 -5.80 -13.71
CA HIS A 210 2.08 -6.24 -12.67
C HIS A 210 2.02 -7.77 -12.45
N SER A 211 3.02 -8.30 -11.74
CA SER A 211 3.10 -9.70 -11.33
C SER A 211 2.96 -9.80 -9.81
N TYR A 212 1.75 -9.52 -9.27
CA TYR A 212 1.48 -9.63 -7.84
C TYR A 212 1.08 -11.06 -7.46
N PRO A 213 1.31 -11.48 -6.21
CA PRO A 213 1.01 -12.85 -5.80
C PRO A 213 -0.48 -13.16 -5.76
N ASP A 214 -1.29 -12.15 -5.48
CA ASP A 214 -2.73 -12.24 -5.31
C ASP A 214 -3.44 -11.59 -6.50
N GLY A 215 -4.64 -12.11 -6.82
CA GLY A 215 -5.51 -11.55 -7.84
C GLY A 215 -6.26 -10.30 -7.37
N HIS A 216 -6.98 -9.70 -8.31
CA HIS A 216 -7.91 -8.59 -8.04
C HIS A 216 -9.27 -8.92 -8.64
N PRO A 217 -9.94 -9.98 -8.15
CA PRO A 217 -11.18 -10.47 -8.74
C PRO A 217 -12.34 -9.50 -8.62
N THR A 218 -13.33 -9.74 -9.47
CA THR A 218 -14.69 -9.26 -9.27
C THR A 218 -15.43 -10.26 -8.40
N ILE A 219 -16.02 -9.80 -7.29
CA ILE A 219 -16.77 -10.62 -6.34
C ILE A 219 -18.23 -10.17 -6.33
N ARG A 220 -19.15 -11.12 -6.50
CA ARG A 220 -20.59 -10.92 -6.42
C ARG A 220 -21.13 -11.48 -5.12
N PHE A 221 -22.10 -10.77 -4.57
CA PHE A 221 -22.86 -11.13 -3.37
C PHE A 221 -24.32 -11.34 -3.76
N VAL A 222 -24.85 -12.52 -3.51
CA VAL A 222 -26.24 -12.89 -3.79
C VAL A 222 -26.86 -13.40 -2.50
N ASP A 223 -27.74 -12.62 -1.91
CA ASP A 223 -28.42 -12.92 -0.65
C ASP A 223 -27.48 -13.40 0.47
N VAL A 224 -26.34 -12.76 0.60
CA VAL A 224 -25.33 -13.11 1.62
C VAL A 224 -25.80 -12.63 2.97
N GLU A 225 -26.06 -13.56 3.89
CA GLU A 225 -26.51 -13.28 5.26
C GLU A 225 -25.31 -13.06 6.19
N VAL A 226 -25.31 -11.95 6.94
CA VAL A 226 -24.32 -11.61 7.99
C VAL A 226 -25.04 -11.19 9.26
N GLY A 227 -24.40 -11.36 10.42
CA GLY A 227 -25.00 -11.06 11.71
C GLY A 227 -24.95 -9.57 12.10
N GLU A 228 -25.68 -9.20 13.15
CA GLU A 228 -25.63 -7.83 13.72
C GLU A 228 -24.21 -7.44 14.18
N ASP A 229 -23.43 -8.40 14.67
CA ASP A 229 -22.05 -8.19 15.14
C ASP A 229 -21.04 -8.02 14.00
N ASP A 230 -21.44 -8.30 12.74
CA ASP A 230 -20.53 -8.28 11.58
C ASP A 230 -20.39 -6.87 10.96
N VAL A 231 -20.76 -5.82 11.71
CA VAL A 231 -20.57 -4.41 11.32
C VAL A 231 -19.29 -3.85 11.92
N ILE A 232 -18.47 -3.17 11.11
CA ILE A 232 -17.28 -2.45 11.55
C ILE A 232 -17.55 -0.94 11.57
N GLY A 233 -17.18 -0.27 12.67
CA GLY A 233 -17.28 1.18 12.80
C GLY A 233 -18.72 1.70 12.98
N GLY A 234 -19.70 0.80 13.15
CA GLY A 234 -21.10 1.15 13.34
C GLY A 234 -21.86 1.40 12.04
N ILE A 235 -23.20 1.30 12.13
CA ILE A 235 -24.10 1.57 11.01
C ILE A 235 -23.97 3.01 10.54
N GLY A 236 -23.81 3.20 9.23
CA GLY A 236 -23.59 4.52 8.61
C GLY A 236 -22.20 5.11 8.83
N GLY A 237 -21.31 4.42 9.57
CA GLY A 237 -19.93 4.87 9.85
C GLY A 237 -18.93 4.54 8.74
N GLY A 238 -19.33 3.83 7.69
CA GLY A 238 -18.42 3.31 6.67
C GLY A 238 -17.59 4.38 5.96
N ASP A 239 -18.18 5.52 5.64
CA ASP A 239 -17.47 6.62 4.98
C ASP A 239 -16.33 7.21 5.82
N GLU A 240 -16.51 7.34 7.13
CA GLU A 240 -15.47 7.89 8.02
C GLU A 240 -14.31 6.89 8.18
N VAL A 241 -14.64 5.61 8.34
CA VAL A 241 -13.65 4.52 8.41
C VAL A 241 -12.85 4.44 7.10
N GLN A 242 -13.52 4.49 5.96
CA GLN A 242 -12.88 4.47 4.64
C GLN A 242 -11.98 5.69 4.41
N LYS A 243 -12.35 6.88 4.85
CA LYS A 243 -11.50 8.09 4.74
C LYS A 243 -10.21 7.94 5.53
N ALA A 244 -10.26 7.37 6.72
CA ALA A 244 -9.08 7.09 7.55
C ALA A 244 -8.15 6.09 6.86
N TRP A 245 -8.71 5.00 6.33
CA TRP A 245 -7.98 4.00 5.56
C TRP A 245 -7.29 4.60 4.33
N PHE A 246 -8.00 5.36 3.50
CA PHE A 246 -7.41 6.02 2.34
C PHE A 246 -6.26 6.99 2.68
N ALA A 247 -6.32 7.66 3.82
CA ALA A 247 -5.23 8.56 4.22
C ALA A 247 -3.95 7.77 4.53
N GLU A 248 -4.09 6.60 5.18
CA GLU A 248 -3.00 5.70 5.50
C GLU A 248 -2.40 5.08 4.22
N GLU A 249 -3.21 4.52 3.34
CA GLU A 249 -2.75 3.91 2.10
C GLU A 249 -2.01 4.91 1.19
N ARG A 250 -2.47 6.16 1.10
CA ARG A 250 -1.76 7.21 0.35
C ARG A 250 -0.38 7.47 0.89
N LEU A 251 -0.23 7.50 2.21
CA LEU A 251 1.07 7.66 2.85
C LEU A 251 1.97 6.45 2.62
N GLY A 252 1.41 5.23 2.67
CA GLY A 252 2.09 3.98 2.37
C GLY A 252 2.60 3.91 0.94
N ILE A 253 1.77 4.27 -0.04
CA ILE A 253 2.18 4.35 -1.45
C ILE A 253 3.36 5.34 -1.61
N ALA A 254 3.30 6.49 -0.96
CA ALA A 254 4.39 7.46 -1.00
C ALA A 254 5.67 6.90 -0.36
N ALA A 255 5.58 6.26 0.80
CA ALA A 255 6.73 5.66 1.49
C ALA A 255 7.38 4.56 0.63
N ARG A 256 6.59 3.62 0.10
CA ARG A 256 7.08 2.54 -0.78
C ARG A 256 7.67 3.08 -2.09
N GLY A 257 7.05 4.09 -2.69
CA GLY A 257 7.57 4.74 -3.90
C GLY A 257 8.95 5.38 -3.70
N ILE A 258 9.22 5.94 -2.51
CA ILE A 258 10.55 6.46 -2.15
C ILE A 258 11.57 5.32 -2.08
N GLY A 259 11.22 4.21 -1.42
CA GLY A 259 12.06 3.02 -1.35
C GLY A 259 12.40 2.47 -2.74
N SER A 260 11.41 2.41 -3.63
CA SER A 260 11.59 1.99 -5.02
C SER A 260 12.55 2.90 -5.78
N MET A 261 12.38 4.23 -5.67
CA MET A 261 13.31 5.18 -6.29
C MET A 261 14.72 5.04 -5.75
N TRP A 262 14.87 4.83 -4.45
CA TRP A 262 16.18 4.63 -3.83
C TRP A 262 16.90 3.43 -4.44
N ARG A 263 16.27 2.26 -4.47
CA ARG A 263 16.87 1.06 -5.06
C ARG A 263 17.16 1.20 -6.54
N LEU A 264 16.23 1.77 -7.31
CA LEU A 264 16.41 2.04 -8.73
C LEU A 264 17.65 2.91 -8.98
N LEU A 265 17.84 3.95 -8.18
CA LEU A 265 19.00 4.83 -8.27
C LEU A 265 20.30 4.10 -7.91
N GLU A 266 20.33 3.32 -6.80
CA GLU A 266 21.51 2.54 -6.41
C GLU A 266 21.97 1.61 -7.56
N GLU A 267 21.07 0.79 -8.10
CA GLU A 267 21.42 -0.17 -9.14
C GLU A 267 21.74 0.49 -10.49
N THR A 268 21.04 1.58 -10.83
CA THR A 268 21.26 2.26 -12.12
C THR A 268 22.54 3.09 -12.12
N VAL A 269 22.88 3.73 -10.99
CA VAL A 269 24.15 4.46 -10.84
C VAL A 269 25.33 3.50 -10.90
N ASP A 270 25.25 2.36 -10.19
CA ASP A 270 26.29 1.33 -10.27
C ASP A 270 26.46 0.80 -11.71
N TRP A 271 25.37 0.47 -12.38
CA TRP A 271 25.41 0.10 -13.78
C TRP A 271 26.05 1.15 -14.68
N ALA A 272 25.62 2.41 -14.55
CA ALA A 272 26.09 3.49 -15.40
C ALA A 272 27.57 3.85 -15.16
N ALA A 273 28.05 3.68 -13.92
CA ALA A 273 29.45 3.90 -13.56
C ALA A 273 30.39 2.81 -14.08
N ASN A 274 29.87 1.59 -14.30
CA ASN A 274 30.67 0.44 -14.72
C ASN A 274 30.47 0.08 -16.22
N ARG A 275 29.49 0.68 -16.90
CA ARG A 275 29.21 0.42 -18.33
C ARG A 275 29.91 1.45 -19.20
N GLU A 276 30.74 0.98 -20.14
CA GLU A 276 31.40 1.83 -21.13
C GLU A 276 30.75 1.75 -22.50
N GLN A 277 30.57 2.88 -23.15
CA GLN A 277 30.18 3.03 -24.54
C GLN A 277 30.81 4.29 -25.14
N GLY A 278 31.25 4.24 -26.41
CA GLY A 278 31.89 5.38 -27.06
C GLY A 278 33.21 5.82 -26.43
N GLY A 279 33.87 4.91 -25.68
CA GLY A 279 35.17 5.19 -25.04
C GLY A 279 35.09 5.87 -23.67
N SER A 280 33.91 6.00 -23.08
CA SER A 280 33.67 6.54 -21.72
C SER A 280 32.59 5.75 -21.00
N ARG A 281 32.56 5.89 -19.65
CA ARG A 281 31.45 5.39 -18.86
C ARG A 281 30.17 6.07 -19.30
N ILE A 282 29.06 5.33 -19.35
CA ILE A 282 27.80 5.96 -19.77
C ILE A 282 27.34 7.04 -18.76
N LEU A 283 27.76 6.97 -17.49
CA LEU A 283 27.48 7.98 -16.47
C LEU A 283 28.08 9.35 -16.82
N ASP A 284 29.17 9.39 -17.60
CA ASP A 284 29.85 10.64 -17.96
C ASP A 284 29.07 11.45 -19.02
N TYR A 285 28.08 10.83 -19.67
CA TYR A 285 27.22 11.51 -20.63
C TYR A 285 26.04 12.18 -19.94
N GLN A 286 25.78 13.46 -20.24
CA GLN A 286 24.69 14.24 -19.63
C GLN A 286 23.30 13.64 -19.90
N GLY A 287 23.12 12.93 -21.05
CA GLY A 287 21.90 12.19 -21.33
C GLY A 287 21.61 11.05 -20.36
N VAL A 288 22.58 10.63 -19.55
CA VAL A 288 22.46 9.61 -18.50
C VAL A 288 22.50 10.25 -17.11
N SER A 289 23.50 11.12 -16.83
CA SER A 289 23.67 11.70 -15.50
C SER A 289 22.55 12.67 -15.10
N PHE A 290 21.98 13.44 -16.03
CA PHE A 290 20.91 14.39 -15.71
C PHE A 290 19.60 13.70 -15.28
N PRO A 291 19.08 12.69 -16.00
CA PRO A 291 17.92 11.92 -15.50
C PRO A 291 18.11 11.29 -14.12
N LEU A 292 19.34 10.85 -13.80
CA LEU A 292 19.66 10.33 -12.46
C LEU A 292 19.64 11.44 -11.40
N ALA A 293 20.22 12.60 -11.71
CA ALA A 293 20.21 13.76 -10.82
C ALA A 293 18.79 14.26 -10.53
N ASP A 294 17.95 14.37 -11.58
CA ASP A 294 16.54 14.72 -11.43
C ASP A 294 15.78 13.70 -10.54
N SER A 295 16.02 12.40 -10.76
CA SER A 295 15.37 11.36 -9.97
C SER A 295 15.84 11.35 -8.51
N ALA A 296 17.10 11.67 -8.25
CA ALA A 296 17.62 11.83 -6.88
C ALA A 296 16.99 13.03 -6.18
N ALA A 297 16.82 14.16 -6.88
CA ALA A 297 16.14 15.35 -6.34
C ALA A 297 14.66 15.05 -6.06
N ASP A 298 13.96 14.37 -6.99
CA ASP A 298 12.58 13.93 -6.82
C ASP A 298 12.43 13.00 -5.59
N ALA A 299 13.35 12.04 -5.40
CA ALA A 299 13.33 11.10 -4.28
C ALA A 299 13.54 11.82 -2.94
N ALA A 300 14.52 12.73 -2.87
CA ALA A 300 14.81 13.52 -1.67
C ALA A 300 13.62 14.42 -1.28
N ALA A 301 13.05 15.16 -2.24
CA ALA A 301 11.90 16.01 -2.00
C ALA A 301 10.66 15.21 -1.57
N GLY A 302 10.37 14.08 -2.25
CA GLY A 302 9.27 13.20 -1.90
C GLY A 302 9.40 12.62 -0.49
N ARG A 303 10.63 12.25 -0.10
CA ARG A 303 10.92 11.72 1.22
C ARG A 303 10.65 12.76 2.31
N LEU A 304 11.18 13.96 2.15
CA LEU A 304 10.95 15.05 3.11
C LEU A 304 9.46 15.36 3.29
N LEU A 305 8.72 15.45 2.17
CA LEU A 305 7.29 15.70 2.20
C LEU A 305 6.51 14.57 2.92
N THR A 306 6.83 13.31 2.62
CA THR A 306 6.11 12.16 3.17
C THR A 306 6.43 11.97 4.66
N PHE A 307 7.69 12.13 5.04
CA PHE A 307 8.15 12.04 6.41
C PHE A 307 7.53 13.13 7.29
N GLU A 308 7.42 14.36 6.77
CA GLU A 308 6.74 15.44 7.48
C GLU A 308 5.27 15.12 7.77
N VAL A 309 4.56 14.50 6.83
CA VAL A 309 3.17 14.07 7.06
C VAL A 309 3.08 13.04 8.19
N ALA A 310 3.99 12.07 8.23
CA ALA A 310 4.05 11.08 9.31
C ALA A 310 4.26 11.76 10.66
N ARG A 311 5.22 12.69 10.77
CA ARG A 311 5.48 13.47 11.99
C ARG A 311 4.27 14.31 12.44
N MET A 312 3.58 14.93 11.48
CA MET A 312 2.37 15.72 11.77
C MET A 312 1.25 14.85 12.38
N ILE A 313 1.07 13.64 11.86
CA ILE A 313 0.07 12.71 12.37
C ILE A 313 0.43 12.31 13.81
N ASP A 314 1.69 11.95 14.08
CA ASP A 314 2.17 11.58 15.42
C ASP A 314 2.08 12.74 16.42
N ALA A 315 2.25 13.98 15.95
CA ALA A 315 2.08 15.19 16.73
C ALA A 315 0.61 15.58 16.98
N GLY A 316 -0.36 14.83 16.45
CA GLY A 316 -1.79 15.10 16.60
C GLY A 316 -2.28 16.33 15.83
N ALA A 317 -1.64 16.65 14.70
CA ALA A 317 -2.08 17.76 13.84
C ALA A 317 -3.49 17.52 13.27
N ASP A 318 -4.14 18.60 12.79
CA ASP A 318 -5.50 18.53 12.23
C ASP A 318 -5.59 17.41 11.15
N PRO A 319 -6.44 16.39 11.37
CA PRO A 319 -6.58 15.26 10.44
C PRO A 319 -6.94 15.70 9.00
N LYS A 320 -7.63 16.82 8.84
CA LYS A 320 -8.01 17.34 7.52
C LYS A 320 -6.79 17.95 6.80
N ILE A 321 -5.86 18.56 7.53
CA ILE A 321 -4.59 19.03 6.97
C ILE A 321 -3.71 17.83 6.62
N CYS A 322 -3.57 16.86 7.53
CA CYS A 322 -2.84 15.63 7.28
C CYS A 322 -3.36 14.90 6.03
N HIS A 323 -4.68 14.79 5.86
CA HIS A 323 -5.30 14.20 4.66
C HIS A 323 -4.93 14.94 3.36
N ASN A 324 -4.90 16.28 3.36
CA ASN A 324 -4.46 17.04 2.19
C ASN A 324 -2.97 16.84 1.90
N LYS A 325 -2.13 16.90 2.93
CA LYS A 325 -0.67 16.70 2.78
C LYS A 325 -0.32 15.26 2.39
N ALA A 326 -1.03 14.25 2.88
CA ALA A 326 -0.90 12.86 2.41
C ALA A 326 -1.26 12.73 0.91
N SER A 327 -2.28 13.46 0.46
CA SER A 327 -2.62 13.54 -0.96
C SER A 327 -1.52 14.24 -1.79
N MET A 328 -0.86 15.26 -1.26
CA MET A 328 0.30 15.91 -1.91
C MET A 328 1.47 14.94 -2.00
N ALA A 329 1.79 14.22 -0.93
CA ALA A 329 2.87 13.22 -0.89
C ALA A 329 2.62 12.10 -1.90
N LYS A 330 1.42 11.51 -1.89
CA LYS A 330 1.03 10.44 -2.82
C LYS A 330 1.11 10.90 -4.27
N LEU A 331 0.55 12.06 -4.60
CA LEU A 331 0.61 12.62 -5.94
C LEU A 331 2.05 12.81 -6.42
N PHE A 332 2.85 13.49 -5.62
CA PHE A 332 4.23 13.81 -5.99
C PHE A 332 5.06 12.53 -6.18
N VAL A 333 5.04 11.64 -5.18
CA VAL A 333 5.90 10.46 -5.17
C VAL A 333 5.48 9.44 -6.23
N SER A 334 4.19 9.14 -6.38
CA SER A 334 3.74 8.15 -7.38
C SER A 334 4.09 8.57 -8.81
N GLU A 335 3.98 9.86 -9.13
CA GLU A 335 4.40 10.42 -10.42
C GLU A 335 5.94 10.38 -10.60
N ALA A 336 6.69 10.73 -9.55
CA ALA A 336 8.15 10.75 -9.57
C ALA A 336 8.74 9.33 -9.65
N ALA A 337 8.22 8.39 -8.87
CA ALA A 337 8.69 7.01 -8.83
C ALA A 337 8.51 6.30 -10.18
N TRP A 338 7.36 6.49 -10.82
CA TRP A 338 7.15 5.96 -12.15
C TRP A 338 8.09 6.57 -13.20
N ARG A 339 8.30 7.91 -13.18
CA ARG A 339 9.28 8.56 -14.05
C ARG A 339 10.71 8.06 -13.80
N CYS A 340 11.07 7.83 -12.53
CA CYS A 340 12.37 7.27 -12.16
C CYS A 340 12.55 5.87 -12.78
N ALA A 341 11.55 4.98 -12.67
CA ALA A 341 11.60 3.66 -13.26
C ALA A 341 11.76 3.70 -14.78
N ASP A 342 11.01 4.57 -15.49
CA ASP A 342 11.13 4.77 -16.93
C ASP A 342 12.54 5.23 -17.33
N ARG A 343 13.10 6.22 -16.64
CA ARG A 343 14.47 6.69 -16.85
C ARG A 343 15.50 5.58 -16.62
N CYS A 344 15.33 4.77 -15.57
CA CYS A 344 16.22 3.66 -15.27
C CYS A 344 16.16 2.56 -16.35
N VAL A 345 14.98 2.19 -16.81
CA VAL A 345 14.83 1.27 -17.95
C VAL A 345 15.59 1.79 -19.18
N GLN A 346 15.46 3.07 -19.49
CA GLN A 346 16.15 3.69 -20.61
C GLN A 346 17.68 3.65 -20.44
N ILE A 347 18.21 3.91 -19.24
CA ILE A 347 19.65 3.90 -18.95
C ILE A 347 20.23 2.48 -18.98
N PHE A 348 19.51 1.48 -18.49
CA PHE A 348 19.90 0.07 -18.64
C PHE A 348 19.88 -0.39 -20.11
N GLY A 349 19.14 0.30 -20.98
CA GLY A 349 18.97 -0.05 -22.39
C GLY A 349 18.25 -1.39 -22.54
N GLY A 350 18.66 -2.22 -23.52
CA GLY A 350 18.04 -3.53 -23.73
C GLY A 350 18.02 -4.44 -22.51
N ARG A 351 18.98 -4.28 -21.58
CA ARG A 351 18.99 -5.01 -20.31
C ARG A 351 17.86 -4.55 -19.39
N GLY A 352 17.52 -3.26 -19.39
CA GLY A 352 16.40 -2.70 -18.60
C GLY A 352 15.02 -3.13 -19.09
N TYR A 353 14.93 -3.72 -20.28
CA TYR A 353 13.67 -4.21 -20.85
C TYR A 353 13.45 -5.72 -20.63
N ARG A 354 14.31 -6.36 -19.85
CA ARG A 354 14.22 -7.78 -19.52
C ARG A 354 13.54 -7.96 -18.18
N ARG A 355 12.70 -8.98 -18.05
CA ARG A 355 11.97 -9.31 -16.80
C ARG A 355 12.87 -9.64 -15.61
N ASP A 356 14.13 -10.01 -15.82
CA ASP A 356 15.12 -10.20 -14.76
C ASP A 356 15.76 -8.88 -14.25
N ASN A 357 15.38 -7.73 -14.81
CA ASN A 357 15.84 -6.42 -14.38
C ASN A 357 14.81 -5.75 -13.46
N VAL A 358 15.28 -5.19 -12.35
CA VAL A 358 14.43 -4.54 -11.36
C VAL A 358 13.69 -3.31 -11.92
N ALA A 359 14.32 -2.54 -12.83
CA ALA A 359 13.70 -1.35 -13.41
C ALA A 359 12.47 -1.69 -14.26
N GLU A 360 12.51 -2.79 -15.01
CA GLU A 360 11.36 -3.29 -15.76
C GLU A 360 10.21 -3.67 -14.84
N ARG A 361 10.49 -4.40 -13.76
CA ARG A 361 9.45 -4.77 -12.78
C ARG A 361 8.83 -3.56 -12.12
N PHE A 362 9.62 -2.63 -11.63
CA PHE A 362 9.11 -1.38 -11.03
C PHE A 362 8.35 -0.51 -12.04
N LEU A 363 8.75 -0.47 -13.32
CA LEU A 363 8.02 0.27 -14.36
C LEU A 363 6.56 -0.22 -14.46
N ARG A 364 6.33 -1.53 -14.39
CA ARG A 364 4.99 -2.13 -14.42
C ARG A 364 4.24 -1.92 -13.10
N GLU A 365 4.88 -2.16 -11.97
CA GLU A 365 4.25 -2.08 -10.66
C GLU A 365 3.89 -0.65 -10.27
N LEU A 366 4.84 0.30 -10.36
CA LEU A 366 4.62 1.69 -9.97
C LEU A 366 3.61 2.43 -10.86
N ARG A 367 3.23 1.84 -12.00
CA ARG A 367 2.22 2.46 -12.87
C ARG A 367 0.85 2.50 -12.20
N VAL A 368 0.50 1.50 -11.39
CA VAL A 368 -0.80 1.45 -10.71
C VAL A 368 -0.88 2.44 -9.55
N ASP A 369 0.23 2.85 -8.96
CA ASP A 369 0.27 3.83 -7.87
C ASP A 369 -0.33 5.20 -8.25
N ARG A 370 -0.39 5.49 -9.53
CA ARG A 370 -1.07 6.68 -10.08
C ARG A 370 -2.58 6.51 -10.24
N ILE A 371 -3.11 5.30 -9.98
CA ILE A 371 -4.50 4.90 -10.22
C ILE A 371 -5.21 4.57 -8.91
N TRP A 372 -4.70 3.58 -8.15
CA TRP A 372 -5.34 3.11 -6.94
C TRP A 372 -5.24 4.11 -5.79
N GLU A 373 -6.03 3.91 -4.73
CA GLU A 373 -6.15 4.78 -3.54
C GLU A 373 -6.47 6.25 -3.88
N GLY A 374 -7.20 6.41 -5.00
CA GLY A 374 -7.52 7.69 -5.62
C GLY A 374 -6.47 8.10 -6.65
N THR A 375 -6.93 8.29 -7.90
CA THR A 375 -6.06 8.64 -9.02
C THR A 375 -5.29 9.94 -8.77
N SER A 376 -4.24 10.17 -9.56
CA SER A 376 -3.51 11.45 -9.54
C SER A 376 -4.43 12.67 -9.71
N GLU A 377 -5.52 12.52 -10.47
CA GLU A 377 -6.54 13.56 -10.66
C GLU A 377 -7.35 13.78 -9.39
N ILE A 378 -7.74 12.71 -8.69
CA ILE A 378 -8.44 12.80 -7.40
C ILE A 378 -7.55 13.46 -6.35
N GLN A 379 -6.25 13.13 -6.30
CA GLN A 379 -5.32 13.81 -5.38
C GLN A 379 -5.29 15.33 -5.67
N ARG A 380 -5.23 15.74 -6.95
CA ARG A 380 -5.28 17.16 -7.35
C ARG A 380 -6.58 17.82 -6.90
N LEU A 381 -7.73 17.16 -7.04
CA LEU A 381 -9.01 17.68 -6.56
C LEU A 381 -9.03 17.87 -5.04
N ILE A 382 -8.49 16.91 -4.27
CA ILE A 382 -8.40 17.01 -2.81
C ILE A 382 -7.53 18.20 -2.41
N ILE A 383 -6.37 18.35 -3.04
CA ILE A 383 -5.43 19.46 -2.77
C ILE A 383 -6.09 20.81 -3.12
N ALA A 384 -6.69 20.93 -4.31
CA ALA A 384 -7.35 22.16 -4.74
C ALA A 384 -8.49 22.58 -3.80
N ARG A 385 -9.33 21.63 -3.38
CA ARG A 385 -10.38 21.88 -2.36
C ARG A 385 -9.78 22.22 -0.99
N GLY A 386 -8.63 21.67 -0.66
CA GLY A 386 -7.88 22.02 0.54
C GLY A 386 -7.41 23.49 0.52
N LEU A 387 -6.80 23.91 -0.59
CA LEU A 387 -6.37 25.30 -0.79
C LEU A 387 -7.53 26.29 -0.70
N GLU A 388 -8.68 25.98 -1.31
CA GLU A 388 -9.88 26.82 -1.26
C GLU A 388 -10.44 26.93 0.16
N LYS A 389 -10.54 25.80 0.88
CA LYS A 389 -11.22 25.76 2.18
C LYS A 389 -10.35 26.17 3.37
N ARG A 390 -9.02 25.99 3.29
CA ARG A 390 -8.08 26.19 4.41
C ARG A 390 -7.02 27.25 4.15
N GLY A 391 -6.90 27.71 2.89
CA GLY A 391 -5.88 28.68 2.47
C GLY A 391 -4.52 28.02 2.18
N VAL A 392 -3.66 28.80 1.55
CA VAL A 392 -2.32 28.37 1.11
C VAL A 392 -1.42 28.07 2.31
N GLU A 393 -1.46 28.94 3.33
CA GLU A 393 -0.61 28.86 4.52
C GLU A 393 -0.75 27.51 5.23
N ALA A 394 -1.98 27.02 5.44
CA ALA A 394 -2.26 25.76 6.12
C ALA A 394 -1.73 24.51 5.38
N LEU A 395 -1.50 24.61 4.07
CA LEU A 395 -1.05 23.47 3.27
C LEU A 395 0.45 23.53 2.94
N ILE A 396 1.07 24.73 2.95
CA ILE A 396 2.47 24.90 2.53
C ILE A 396 3.42 24.99 3.74
N GLN A 397 2.95 25.51 4.87
CA GLN A 397 3.70 25.50 6.13
C GLN A 397 3.51 24.17 6.87
#